data_f55399914b5681a9fb26ab9b90f5c4c8
#
_entry.id   f55399914b5681a9fb26ab9b90f5c4c8
#
_cell.length_a   1.000
_cell.length_b   1.000
_cell.length_c   1.000
_cell.angle_alpha   90.00
_cell.angle_beta   90.00
_cell.angle_gamma   90.00
#
_symmetry.space_group_name_H-M   'P 1'
#
loop_
_entity.id
_entity.type
_entity.pdbx_description
1 polymer ?
#
loop_
_entity_poly.entity_id
_entity_poly.type
_entity_poly.pdbx_seq_one_letter_code
_entity_poly.pdbx_strand_id
1 'polypeptide(L)'
;MRKALNSNLLLVLLLCGYAGAQEFKGHVKLLNNLFVPYPDTLVWFTDQTLENRLEVKWDVAPWLRLEAQARNRFIYGDFVENIPNYSSLIGSSNGFVDLSFLWAEGRSFVGHTEFDRLFARVSYSRFELTLGRQRVNWGIDLVWNPNDIFNTFSYLNLEYPERPGTDAVTLKAYTGSLSYIEAVYQPNKTADSSAYGVRYRANIARTDFQVLVARMAGYYVLGGGLSSELGQFAIRSEVSYFNAQKSSEKSVLVATLSADRSMGSNSFVQLGALYNSFGSRGSHEPLSLIEPRAQSPMMLSRGKVNLFAGVNSTVATLFIPSLAILVNPADWSAAVIPSLSYSASDNLTLALTGMLFAGNRTDEYPNIGQLAYFKVQWNF
;
A
#
# COMPACT_ATOMS: atom_id res chain seq x y z
N MET A 1 19.17 -30.67 -3.46
CA MET A 1 18.69 -29.32 -3.20
C MET A 1 18.93 -28.79 -1.76
N ARG A 2 18.88 -29.60 -0.67
CA ARG A 2 19.14 -29.12 0.71
C ARG A 2 20.55 -28.56 1.00
N LYS A 3 21.60 -29.02 0.30
CA LYS A 3 22.99 -28.54 0.53
C LYS A 3 23.27 -27.15 -0.09
N ALA A 4 22.56 -26.73 -1.12
CA ALA A 4 22.75 -25.43 -1.75
C ALA A 4 22.13 -24.28 -0.92
N LEU A 5 21.04 -24.55 -0.19
CA LEU A 5 20.34 -23.55 0.63
C LEU A 5 21.20 -23.11 1.83
N ASN A 6 21.92 -24.06 2.46
CA ASN A 6 22.79 -23.76 3.62
C ASN A 6 24.03 -22.96 3.23
N SER A 7 24.57 -23.16 2.01
CA SER A 7 25.76 -22.43 1.55
C SER A 7 25.46 -20.96 1.22
N ASN A 8 24.27 -20.67 0.69
CA ASN A 8 23.87 -19.30 0.36
C ASN A 8 23.50 -18.49 1.60
N LEU A 9 22.91 -19.12 2.61
CA LEU A 9 22.62 -18.46 3.90
C LEU A 9 23.90 -18.13 4.65
N LEU A 10 24.90 -19.02 4.59
CA LEU A 10 26.22 -18.80 5.19
C LEU A 10 27.01 -17.70 4.44
N LEU A 11 26.86 -17.60 3.12
CA LEU A 11 27.52 -16.57 2.30
C LEU A 11 26.95 -15.17 2.62
N VAL A 12 25.65 -15.06 2.85
CA VAL A 12 24.98 -13.81 3.27
C VAL A 12 25.46 -13.42 4.68
N LEU A 13 25.60 -14.38 5.59
CA LEU A 13 26.09 -14.13 6.95
C LEU A 13 27.60 -13.82 6.99
N LEU A 14 28.42 -14.37 6.09
CA LEU A 14 29.85 -14.09 6.00
C LEU A 14 30.17 -12.73 5.32
N LEU A 15 29.28 -12.24 4.44
CA LEU A 15 29.38 -10.88 3.89
C LEU A 15 29.05 -9.82 4.94
N CYS A 16 28.37 -10.17 6.02
CA CYS A 16 28.09 -9.29 7.16
C CYS A 16 29.32 -8.89 7.99
N GLY A 17 30.48 -9.46 7.74
CA GLY A 17 31.72 -9.22 8.52
C GLY A 17 32.57 -8.03 8.07
N TYR A 18 32.27 -7.35 6.96
CA TYR A 18 33.05 -6.22 6.45
C TYR A 18 32.32 -4.88 6.67
N ALA A 19 32.85 -4.12 7.54
CA ALA A 19 32.70 -2.76 7.99
C ALA A 19 31.96 -1.77 7.07
N GLY A 20 30.64 -1.75 7.13
CA GLY A 20 29.77 -0.63 6.78
C GLY A 20 28.69 -0.55 7.84
N ALA A 21 28.07 0.61 8.06
CA ALA A 21 26.93 0.70 8.96
C ALA A 21 25.79 -0.19 8.44
N GLN A 22 25.49 -1.25 9.20
CA GLN A 22 24.40 -2.17 8.89
C GLN A 22 23.28 -1.90 9.87
N GLU A 23 22.09 -1.69 9.34
CA GLU A 23 20.87 -1.60 10.13
C GLU A 23 20.06 -2.88 9.90
N PHE A 24 19.82 -3.63 10.96
CA PHE A 24 18.97 -4.80 10.96
C PHE A 24 17.75 -4.52 11.83
N LYS A 25 16.56 -4.61 11.23
CA LYS A 25 15.28 -4.43 11.91
C LYS A 25 14.30 -5.49 11.45
N GLY A 26 13.24 -5.66 12.21
CA GLY A 26 12.17 -6.53 11.81
C GLY A 26 11.03 -6.54 12.79
N HIS A 27 10.05 -7.37 12.47
CA HIS A 27 8.97 -7.66 13.40
C HIS A 27 8.48 -9.11 13.22
N VAL A 28 7.88 -9.61 14.28
CA VAL A 28 7.03 -10.80 14.23
C VAL A 28 5.61 -10.35 14.54
N LYS A 29 4.68 -10.76 13.70
CA LYS A 29 3.27 -10.40 13.82
C LYS A 29 2.41 -11.66 13.79
N LEU A 30 1.52 -11.79 14.76
CA LEU A 30 0.42 -12.73 14.74
C LEU A 30 -0.86 -11.95 14.43
N LEU A 31 -1.55 -12.34 13.39
CA LEU A 31 -2.81 -11.75 12.95
C LEU A 31 -3.88 -12.84 12.97
N ASN A 32 -4.96 -12.60 13.68
CA ASN A 32 -6.16 -13.44 13.66
C ASN A 32 -7.25 -12.66 12.94
N ASN A 33 -7.79 -13.25 11.89
CA ASN A 33 -8.87 -12.70 11.09
C ASN A 33 -10.16 -13.47 11.39
N LEU A 34 -11.24 -12.76 11.56
CA LEU A 34 -12.59 -13.31 11.66
C LEU A 34 -13.47 -12.63 10.63
N PHE A 35 -14.08 -13.42 9.76
CA PHE A 35 -15.11 -12.96 8.84
C PHE A 35 -16.44 -13.57 9.22
N VAL A 36 -17.41 -12.71 9.48
CA VAL A 36 -18.79 -13.06 9.77
C VAL A 36 -19.63 -12.69 8.53
N PRO A 37 -20.02 -13.67 7.70
CA PRO A 37 -20.79 -13.37 6.48
C PRO A 37 -22.20 -12.88 6.80
N TYR A 38 -22.80 -12.15 5.86
CA TYR A 38 -24.18 -11.69 5.95
C TYR A 38 -25.01 -12.30 4.82
N PRO A 39 -26.21 -12.84 5.11
CA PRO A 39 -26.84 -12.99 6.44
C PRO A 39 -26.10 -14.02 7.31
N ASP A 40 -26.22 -13.89 8.62
CA ASP A 40 -25.54 -14.70 9.67
C ASP A 40 -25.98 -16.20 9.69
N THR A 41 -26.51 -16.68 8.60
CA THR A 41 -26.85 -18.10 8.39
C THR A 41 -25.68 -18.93 7.86
N LEU A 42 -24.57 -18.27 7.52
CA LEU A 42 -23.39 -18.89 6.95
C LEU A 42 -22.34 -19.18 8.04
N VAL A 43 -21.47 -20.13 7.76
CA VAL A 43 -20.36 -20.47 8.67
C VAL A 43 -19.37 -19.31 8.74
N TRP A 44 -18.92 -18.95 9.93
CA TRP A 44 -17.87 -17.96 10.14
C TRP A 44 -16.54 -18.51 9.64
N PHE A 45 -15.71 -17.64 9.08
CA PHE A 45 -14.39 -17.99 8.60
C PHE A 45 -13.33 -17.36 9.49
N THR A 46 -12.34 -18.17 9.86
CA THR A 46 -11.22 -17.73 10.69
C THR A 46 -9.91 -18.07 10.04
N ASP A 47 -8.99 -17.12 10.03
CA ASP A 47 -7.60 -17.34 9.60
C ASP A 47 -6.62 -16.80 10.61
N GLN A 48 -5.49 -17.50 10.71
CA GLN A 48 -4.34 -17.09 11.49
C GLN A 48 -3.14 -16.90 10.58
N THR A 49 -2.50 -15.75 10.67
CA THR A 49 -1.26 -15.47 9.94
C THR A 49 -0.15 -15.20 10.94
N LEU A 50 0.88 -16.04 10.90
CA LEU A 50 2.16 -15.73 11.52
C LEU A 50 3.04 -15.10 10.45
N GLU A 51 3.43 -13.86 10.65
CA GLU A 51 4.29 -13.10 9.75
C GLU A 51 5.58 -12.72 10.45
N ASN A 52 6.69 -12.91 9.76
CA ASN A 52 7.98 -12.34 10.12
C ASN A 52 8.46 -11.45 8.99
N ARG A 53 8.84 -10.22 9.31
CA ARG A 53 9.49 -9.30 8.40
C ARG A 53 10.90 -9.03 8.84
N LEU A 54 11.83 -9.15 7.89
CA LEU A 54 13.25 -8.85 8.08
C LEU A 54 13.64 -7.73 7.14
N GLU A 55 14.32 -6.73 7.67
CA GLU A 55 14.81 -5.57 6.93
C GLU A 55 16.32 -5.43 7.16
N VAL A 56 17.06 -5.37 6.06
CA VAL A 56 18.50 -5.18 6.07
C VAL A 56 18.82 -3.97 5.20
N LYS A 57 19.49 -2.98 5.78
CA LYS A 57 20.05 -1.85 5.06
C LYS A 57 21.55 -1.86 5.27
N TRP A 58 22.28 -1.81 4.18
CA TRP A 58 23.73 -1.87 4.19
C TRP A 58 24.32 -0.73 3.37
N ASP A 59 24.97 0.20 4.06
CA ASP A 59 25.77 1.25 3.45
C ASP A 59 27.18 0.68 3.14
N VAL A 60 27.32 0.10 1.94
CA VAL A 60 28.57 -0.50 1.45
C VAL A 60 29.67 0.55 1.30
N ALA A 61 29.27 1.74 0.86
CA ALA A 61 30.12 2.91 0.70
C ALA A 61 29.26 4.19 0.83
N PRO A 62 29.86 5.38 1.05
CA PRO A 62 29.09 6.63 1.14
C PRO A 62 28.20 6.93 -0.08
N TRP A 63 28.51 6.31 -1.21
CA TRP A 63 27.76 6.45 -2.47
C TRP A 63 26.91 5.24 -2.84
N LEU A 64 26.99 4.11 -2.09
CA LEU A 64 26.29 2.85 -2.41
C LEU A 64 25.58 2.29 -1.19
N ARG A 65 24.25 2.20 -1.28
CA ARG A 65 23.37 1.49 -0.32
C ARG A 65 22.70 0.30 -0.99
N LEU A 66 22.69 -0.82 -0.29
CA LEU A 66 21.89 -1.99 -0.61
C LEU A 66 20.77 -2.13 0.43
N GLU A 67 19.57 -2.49 -0.03
CA GLU A 67 18.44 -2.75 0.87
C GLU A 67 17.71 -4.01 0.43
N ALA A 68 17.42 -4.87 1.43
CA ALA A 68 16.61 -6.07 1.26
C ALA A 68 15.57 -6.14 2.38
N GLN A 69 14.31 -6.36 2.01
CA GLN A 69 13.22 -6.59 2.97
C GLN A 69 12.45 -7.82 2.52
N ALA A 70 12.40 -8.81 3.39
CA ALA A 70 11.72 -10.08 3.16
C ALA A 70 10.55 -10.23 4.14
N ARG A 71 9.41 -10.66 3.62
CA ARG A 71 8.19 -10.94 4.34
C ARG A 71 7.90 -12.43 4.26
N ASN A 72 7.97 -13.12 5.38
CA ASN A 72 7.67 -14.54 5.49
C ASN A 72 6.32 -14.69 6.17
N ARG A 73 5.39 -15.43 5.56
CA ARG A 73 4.05 -15.66 6.09
C ARG A 73 3.75 -17.16 6.16
N PHE A 74 3.18 -17.56 7.27
CA PHE A 74 2.50 -18.85 7.41
C PHE A 74 1.03 -18.56 7.72
N ILE A 75 0.15 -18.92 6.82
CA ILE A 75 -1.29 -18.68 6.91
C ILE A 75 -1.96 -20.03 7.11
N TYR A 76 -2.86 -20.09 8.07
CA TYR A 76 -3.64 -21.28 8.40
C TYR A 76 -5.09 -20.87 8.66
N GLY A 77 -6.05 -21.58 8.06
CA GLY A 77 -7.47 -21.37 8.37
C GLY A 77 -8.42 -21.65 7.22
N ASP A 78 -9.64 -21.15 7.42
CA ASP A 78 -10.80 -21.48 6.58
C ASP A 78 -10.73 -20.84 5.18
N PHE A 79 -10.11 -19.65 5.04
CA PHE A 79 -9.94 -19.05 3.73
C PHE A 79 -8.99 -19.88 2.85
N VAL A 80 -7.89 -20.38 3.43
CA VAL A 80 -6.97 -21.25 2.70
C VAL A 80 -7.67 -22.52 2.23
N GLU A 81 -8.54 -23.09 3.07
CA GLU A 81 -9.24 -24.34 2.76
C GLU A 81 -10.36 -24.17 1.74
N ASN A 82 -11.10 -23.05 1.79
CA ASN A 82 -12.33 -22.90 1.04
C ASN A 82 -12.21 -22.02 -0.22
N ILE A 83 -11.10 -21.25 -0.38
CA ILE A 83 -10.88 -20.46 -1.58
C ILE A 83 -10.07 -21.29 -2.60
N PRO A 84 -10.63 -21.54 -3.79
CA PRO A 84 -9.89 -22.25 -4.83
C PRO A 84 -8.59 -21.54 -5.20
N ASN A 85 -7.48 -22.28 -5.30
CA ASN A 85 -6.17 -21.76 -5.70
C ASN A 85 -5.62 -20.62 -4.80
N TYR A 86 -5.97 -20.61 -3.51
CA TYR A 86 -5.53 -19.58 -2.57
C TYR A 86 -4.01 -19.40 -2.56
N SER A 87 -3.24 -20.49 -2.58
CA SER A 87 -1.77 -20.47 -2.67
C SER A 87 -1.25 -19.70 -3.88
N SER A 88 -1.89 -19.86 -5.04
CA SER A 88 -1.54 -19.12 -6.25
C SER A 88 -1.90 -17.64 -6.16
N LEU A 89 -3.00 -17.29 -5.49
CA LEU A 89 -3.43 -15.89 -5.31
C LEU A 89 -2.44 -15.10 -4.47
N ILE A 90 -1.92 -15.71 -3.38
CA ILE A 90 -0.97 -15.03 -2.49
C ILE A 90 0.48 -15.26 -2.87
N GLY A 91 0.80 -16.32 -3.61
CA GLY A 91 2.15 -16.72 -3.99
C GLY A 91 2.66 -16.07 -5.29
N SER A 92 1.82 -15.34 -5.99
CA SER A 92 2.23 -14.67 -7.24
C SER A 92 2.80 -13.28 -6.97
N SER A 93 4.05 -13.08 -7.37
CA SER A 93 4.61 -11.72 -7.44
C SER A 93 4.09 -11.01 -8.69
N ASN A 94 3.52 -9.83 -8.52
CA ASN A 94 3.09 -8.96 -9.62
C ASN A 94 4.26 -8.18 -10.27
N GLY A 95 5.51 -8.41 -9.84
CA GLY A 95 6.70 -7.75 -10.36
C GLY A 95 7.17 -8.32 -11.71
N PHE A 96 8.11 -7.61 -12.34
CA PHE A 96 8.82 -8.06 -13.53
C PHE A 96 9.67 -9.31 -13.23
N VAL A 97 10.34 -9.30 -12.08
CA VAL A 97 11.06 -10.46 -11.52
C VAL A 97 10.19 -11.11 -10.46
N ASP A 98 10.03 -12.42 -10.52
CA ASP A 98 9.36 -13.15 -9.44
C ASP A 98 10.32 -13.28 -8.25
N LEU A 99 10.04 -12.53 -7.18
CA LEU A 99 10.78 -12.53 -5.92
C LEU A 99 9.93 -13.13 -4.79
N SER A 100 9.04 -14.04 -5.14
CA SER A 100 8.18 -14.77 -4.21
C SER A 100 8.36 -16.27 -4.37
N PHE A 101 8.16 -17.03 -3.29
CA PHE A 101 8.17 -18.49 -3.35
C PHE A 101 7.31 -19.10 -2.25
N LEU A 102 6.59 -20.16 -2.62
CA LEU A 102 5.88 -21.04 -1.70
C LEU A 102 6.85 -22.07 -1.15
N TRP A 103 6.91 -22.23 0.18
CA TRP A 103 7.77 -23.22 0.84
C TRP A 103 6.97 -24.28 1.61
N ALA A 104 5.68 -24.03 1.83
CA ALA A 104 4.74 -24.99 2.39
C ALA A 104 3.36 -24.80 1.79
N GLU A 105 2.67 -25.88 1.51
CA GLU A 105 1.30 -25.89 1.00
C GLU A 105 0.56 -27.12 1.49
N GLY A 106 -0.69 -26.94 1.93
CA GLY A 106 -1.57 -28.00 2.38
C GLY A 106 -3.03 -27.58 2.25
N ARG A 107 -3.95 -28.42 2.67
CA ARG A 107 -5.38 -28.18 2.53
C ARG A 107 -5.85 -26.88 3.21
N SER A 108 -5.32 -26.59 4.41
CA SER A 108 -5.75 -25.45 5.22
C SER A 108 -4.59 -24.52 5.61
N PHE A 109 -3.41 -24.70 5.00
CA PHE A 109 -2.26 -23.84 5.30
C PHE A 109 -1.41 -23.57 4.07
N VAL A 110 -0.73 -22.42 4.11
CA VAL A 110 0.26 -22.03 3.10
C VAL A 110 1.40 -21.25 3.74
N GLY A 111 2.62 -21.58 3.36
CA GLY A 111 3.85 -20.88 3.73
C GLY A 111 4.45 -20.17 2.53
N HIS A 112 4.67 -18.88 2.66
CA HIS A 112 5.05 -18.02 1.56
C HIS A 112 6.09 -16.98 1.99
N THR A 113 7.09 -16.72 1.14
CA THR A 113 8.06 -15.65 1.31
C THR A 113 8.04 -14.74 0.10
N GLU A 114 8.08 -13.44 0.32
CA GLU A 114 8.16 -12.41 -0.70
C GLU A 114 9.21 -11.36 -0.31
N PHE A 115 10.07 -10.99 -1.27
CA PHE A 115 10.90 -9.79 -1.15
C PHE A 115 10.13 -8.61 -1.72
N ASP A 116 9.64 -7.73 -0.87
CA ASP A 116 8.95 -6.51 -1.28
C ASP A 116 9.87 -5.29 -1.42
N ARG A 117 11.12 -5.42 -0.98
CA ARG A 117 12.23 -4.50 -1.30
C ARG A 117 13.48 -5.31 -1.57
N LEU A 118 14.13 -5.04 -2.69
CA LEU A 118 15.43 -5.58 -3.04
C LEU A 118 16.05 -4.67 -4.08
N PHE A 119 16.87 -3.72 -3.63
CA PHE A 119 17.43 -2.71 -4.53
C PHE A 119 18.82 -2.25 -4.12
N ALA A 120 19.52 -1.69 -5.11
CA ALA A 120 20.76 -0.94 -4.94
C ALA A 120 20.50 0.53 -5.23
N ARG A 121 21.04 1.42 -4.40
CA ARG A 121 20.97 2.87 -4.56
C ARG A 121 22.37 3.45 -4.64
N VAL A 122 22.62 4.17 -5.71
CA VAL A 122 23.85 4.91 -5.96
C VAL A 122 23.57 6.40 -5.86
N SER A 123 24.28 7.10 -5.00
CA SER A 123 24.17 8.55 -4.79
C SER A 123 25.48 9.24 -5.15
N TYR A 124 25.43 10.18 -6.09
CA TYR A 124 26.60 10.95 -6.50
C TYR A 124 26.22 12.41 -6.74
N SER A 125 26.83 13.32 -5.98
CA SER A 125 26.54 14.76 -6.04
C SER A 125 25.04 15.03 -5.89
N ARG A 126 24.39 15.48 -6.95
CA ARG A 126 22.95 15.79 -7.00
C ARG A 126 22.11 14.69 -7.65
N PHE A 127 22.70 13.54 -7.95
CA PHE A 127 22.01 12.44 -8.62
C PHE A 127 21.86 11.23 -7.69
N GLU A 128 20.71 10.58 -7.78
CA GLU A 128 20.43 9.32 -7.09
C GLU A 128 19.82 8.36 -8.11
N LEU A 129 20.48 7.21 -8.30
CA LEU A 129 20.00 6.11 -9.14
C LEU A 129 19.61 4.95 -8.23
N THR A 130 18.38 4.45 -8.34
CA THR A 130 17.92 3.25 -7.62
C THR A 130 17.49 2.19 -8.61
N LEU A 131 17.99 0.96 -8.43
CA LEU A 131 17.74 -0.18 -9.32
C LEU A 131 17.22 -1.36 -8.50
N GLY A 132 16.11 -1.96 -8.91
CA GLY A 132 15.52 -3.14 -8.30
C GLY A 132 14.12 -2.90 -7.76
N ARG A 133 13.64 -3.83 -6.91
CA ARG A 133 12.33 -3.72 -6.28
C ARG A 133 12.36 -2.67 -5.18
N GLN A 134 11.67 -1.57 -5.41
CA GLN A 134 11.65 -0.39 -4.57
C GLN A 134 10.25 0.20 -4.48
N ARG A 135 9.99 1.03 -3.47
CA ARG A 135 8.77 1.82 -3.43
C ARG A 135 8.96 3.11 -4.24
N VAL A 136 8.17 3.25 -5.29
CA VAL A 136 8.03 4.51 -6.02
C VAL A 136 6.75 5.18 -5.54
N ASN A 137 6.85 6.31 -4.87
CA ASN A 137 5.71 7.02 -4.29
C ASN A 137 5.57 8.42 -4.90
N TRP A 138 4.54 8.58 -5.73
CA TRP A 138 4.21 9.86 -6.33
C TRP A 138 2.95 10.51 -5.74
N GLY A 139 2.27 9.79 -4.83
CA GLY A 139 1.13 10.34 -4.10
C GLY A 139 1.52 11.34 -3.02
N ILE A 140 0.68 12.33 -2.82
CA ILE A 140 0.76 13.36 -1.79
C ILE A 140 -0.40 13.25 -0.80
N ASP A 141 -1.57 12.79 -1.28
CA ASP A 141 -2.80 12.68 -0.50
C ASP A 141 -2.71 11.54 0.52
N LEU A 142 -3.57 11.54 1.52
CA LEU A 142 -3.53 10.61 2.64
C LEU A 142 -4.27 9.30 2.35
N VAL A 143 -5.41 9.37 1.65
CA VAL A 143 -6.32 8.24 1.46
C VAL A 143 -6.25 7.71 0.04
N TRP A 144 -6.48 8.55 -0.94
CA TRP A 144 -6.48 8.20 -2.35
C TRP A 144 -5.42 8.98 -3.10
N ASN A 145 -4.58 8.27 -3.85
CA ASN A 145 -3.43 8.86 -4.54
C ASN A 145 -3.47 8.56 -6.03
N PRO A 146 -4.19 9.35 -6.85
CA PRO A 146 -4.25 9.14 -8.29
C PRO A 146 -2.91 9.36 -9.00
N ASN A 147 -1.98 10.10 -8.39
CA ASN A 147 -0.62 10.29 -8.91
C ASN A 147 0.33 9.12 -8.60
N ASP A 148 -0.06 8.18 -7.71
CA ASP A 148 0.78 7.03 -7.35
C ASP A 148 0.63 5.89 -8.37
N ILE A 149 1.05 6.17 -9.61
CA ILE A 149 0.81 5.33 -10.78
C ILE A 149 1.64 4.03 -10.79
N PHE A 150 2.74 3.95 -10.03
CA PHE A 150 3.61 2.78 -9.98
C PHE A 150 3.32 1.86 -8.80
N ASN A 151 2.73 2.38 -7.72
CA ASN A 151 2.48 1.64 -6.47
C ASN A 151 1.12 1.97 -5.88
N THR A 152 0.06 1.85 -6.67
CA THR A 152 -1.31 2.10 -6.20
C THR A 152 -1.67 1.22 -5.03
N PHE A 153 -2.30 1.80 -4.02
CA PHE A 153 -2.64 1.15 -2.77
C PHE A 153 -4.08 1.45 -2.35
N SER A 154 -4.76 0.48 -1.72
CA SER A 154 -6.09 0.64 -1.16
C SER A 154 -6.05 0.96 0.33
N TYR A 155 -6.81 1.95 0.76
CA TYR A 155 -7.03 2.23 2.18
C TYR A 155 -7.72 1.06 2.92
N LEU A 156 -8.48 0.23 2.20
CA LEU A 156 -9.15 -0.95 2.76
C LEU A 156 -8.22 -2.15 2.97
N ASN A 157 -6.97 -2.09 2.54
CA ASN A 157 -6.00 -3.16 2.79
C ASN A 157 -5.34 -2.97 4.16
N LEU A 158 -5.98 -3.49 5.20
CA LEU A 158 -5.53 -3.35 6.60
C LEU A 158 -4.47 -4.37 7.01
N GLU A 159 -4.34 -5.48 6.26
CA GLU A 159 -3.37 -6.54 6.59
C GLU A 159 -1.94 -6.16 6.22
N TYR A 160 -1.78 -5.29 5.25
CA TYR A 160 -0.49 -4.90 4.72
C TYR A 160 -0.33 -3.38 4.69
N PRO A 161 0.02 -2.76 5.84
CA PRO A 161 0.21 -1.32 5.93
C PRO A 161 1.42 -0.82 5.14
N GLU A 162 2.43 -1.67 4.93
CA GLU A 162 3.57 -1.35 4.07
C GLU A 162 3.15 -1.47 2.60
N ARG A 163 3.25 -0.38 1.87
CA ARG A 163 2.95 -0.41 0.44
C ARG A 163 3.92 -1.32 -0.31
N PRO A 164 3.45 -2.20 -1.19
CA PRO A 164 4.30 -3.12 -1.95
C PRO A 164 5.36 -2.38 -2.76
N GLY A 165 6.45 -3.06 -3.10
CA GLY A 165 7.46 -2.56 -4.02
C GLY A 165 7.09 -2.80 -5.47
N THR A 166 7.74 -2.04 -6.36
CA THR A 166 7.73 -2.27 -7.79
C THR A 166 9.14 -2.44 -8.33
N ASP A 167 9.32 -3.32 -9.31
CA ASP A 167 10.59 -3.47 -10.00
C ASP A 167 10.78 -2.27 -10.92
N ALA A 168 11.76 -1.42 -10.61
CA ALA A 168 11.94 -0.17 -11.33
C ALA A 168 13.40 0.29 -11.38
N VAL A 169 13.67 1.14 -12.36
CA VAL A 169 14.84 2.03 -12.42
C VAL A 169 14.34 3.43 -12.14
N THR A 170 14.89 4.06 -11.10
CA THR A 170 14.53 5.43 -10.72
C THR A 170 15.77 6.31 -10.74
N LEU A 171 15.70 7.43 -11.44
CA LEU A 171 16.75 8.45 -11.45
C LEU A 171 16.18 9.75 -10.89
N LYS A 172 16.79 10.26 -9.82
CA LYS A 172 16.52 11.59 -9.27
C LYS A 172 17.66 12.54 -9.54
N ALA A 173 17.31 13.76 -9.90
CA ALA A 173 18.23 14.88 -10.04
C ALA A 173 17.75 16.04 -9.15
N TYR A 174 18.46 16.32 -8.07
CA TYR A 174 18.13 17.40 -7.14
C TYR A 174 18.46 18.75 -7.77
N THR A 175 17.46 19.61 -7.95
CA THR A 175 17.55 20.94 -8.54
C THR A 175 17.66 22.04 -7.48
N GLY A 176 17.36 21.70 -6.23
CA GLY A 176 17.46 22.56 -5.05
C GLY A 176 17.37 21.73 -3.77
N SER A 177 17.36 22.38 -2.62
CA SER A 177 17.24 21.67 -1.32
C SER A 177 15.95 20.90 -1.13
N LEU A 178 14.85 21.41 -1.70
CA LEU A 178 13.49 20.84 -1.61
C LEU A 178 12.87 20.59 -3.00
N SER A 179 13.69 20.58 -4.05
CA SER A 179 13.20 20.37 -5.42
C SER A 179 14.03 19.36 -6.17
N TYR A 180 13.36 18.54 -6.99
CA TYR A 180 14.00 17.53 -7.80
C TYR A 180 13.14 17.12 -9.00
N ILE A 181 13.81 16.59 -10.01
CA ILE A 181 13.21 15.85 -11.12
C ILE A 181 13.43 14.37 -10.86
N GLU A 182 12.43 13.56 -11.06
CA GLU A 182 12.50 12.10 -10.91
C GLU A 182 11.96 11.43 -12.16
N ALA A 183 12.77 10.59 -12.78
CA ALA A 183 12.38 9.73 -13.89
C ALA A 183 12.27 8.28 -13.40
N VAL A 184 11.23 7.57 -13.80
CA VAL A 184 10.98 6.18 -13.42
C VAL A 184 10.69 5.37 -14.66
N TYR A 185 11.29 4.17 -14.73
CA TYR A 185 10.94 3.13 -15.67
C TYR A 185 10.61 1.84 -14.91
N GLN A 186 9.41 1.35 -15.08
CA GLN A 186 8.90 0.09 -14.54
C GLN A 186 8.74 -0.90 -15.69
N PRO A 187 9.65 -1.88 -15.85
CA PRO A 187 9.48 -2.94 -16.82
C PRO A 187 8.29 -3.83 -16.48
N ASN A 188 7.68 -4.41 -17.50
CA ASN A 188 6.66 -5.44 -17.35
C ASN A 188 6.90 -6.52 -18.41
N LYS A 189 6.13 -7.62 -18.35
CA LYS A 189 6.26 -8.78 -19.27
C LYS A 189 6.11 -8.42 -20.74
N THR A 190 5.36 -7.37 -21.04
CA THR A 190 5.24 -6.81 -22.40
C THR A 190 5.62 -5.33 -22.38
N ALA A 191 6.14 -4.82 -23.50
CA ALA A 191 6.49 -3.41 -23.64
C ALA A 191 5.26 -2.49 -23.45
N ASP A 192 4.08 -2.93 -23.90
CA ASP A 192 2.84 -2.17 -23.78
C ASP A 192 2.34 -2.06 -22.34
N SER A 193 2.63 -3.03 -21.49
CA SER A 193 2.29 -3.03 -20.09
C SER A 193 3.36 -2.37 -19.19
N SER A 194 4.53 -2.04 -19.74
CA SER A 194 5.56 -1.27 -19.02
C SER A 194 5.09 0.16 -18.78
N ALA A 195 5.49 0.73 -17.63
CA ALA A 195 5.17 2.10 -17.27
C ALA A 195 6.45 2.94 -17.15
N TYR A 196 6.36 4.21 -17.54
CA TYR A 196 7.45 5.16 -17.36
C TYR A 196 6.90 6.57 -17.23
N GLY A 197 7.66 7.41 -16.55
CA GLY A 197 7.24 8.79 -16.36
C GLY A 197 8.32 9.67 -15.77
N VAL A 198 8.05 10.96 -15.79
CA VAL A 198 8.89 12.00 -15.19
C VAL A 198 8.00 12.87 -14.30
N ARG A 199 8.50 13.16 -13.11
CA ARG A 199 7.88 14.07 -12.15
C ARG A 199 8.87 15.18 -11.78
N TYR A 200 8.38 16.40 -11.71
CA TYR A 200 9.04 17.50 -11.00
C TYR A 200 8.32 17.77 -9.69
N ARG A 201 9.06 17.87 -8.61
CA ARG A 201 8.56 18.28 -7.30
C ARG A 201 9.37 19.43 -6.77
N ALA A 202 8.70 20.40 -6.17
CA ALA A 202 9.33 21.54 -5.52
C ALA A 202 8.49 22.03 -4.33
N ASN A 203 9.15 22.76 -3.42
CA ASN A 203 8.49 23.54 -2.38
C ASN A 203 8.69 25.02 -2.68
N ILE A 204 7.60 25.76 -2.78
CA ILE A 204 7.60 27.22 -2.99
C ILE A 204 6.68 27.83 -1.94
N ALA A 205 7.20 28.75 -1.14
CA ALA A 205 6.44 29.48 -0.12
C ALA A 205 5.64 28.54 0.83
N ARG A 206 6.25 27.47 1.31
CA ARG A 206 5.68 26.43 2.18
C ARG A 206 4.60 25.57 1.53
N THR A 207 4.43 25.68 0.22
CA THR A 207 3.55 24.79 -0.53
C THR A 207 4.40 23.81 -1.33
N ASP A 208 4.19 22.52 -1.08
CA ASP A 208 4.72 21.48 -1.95
C ASP A 208 3.82 21.34 -3.16
N PHE A 209 4.40 21.33 -4.33
CA PHE A 209 3.68 21.02 -5.56
C PHE A 209 4.44 20.03 -6.40
N GLN A 210 3.71 19.30 -7.22
CA GLN A 210 4.27 18.41 -8.22
C GLN A 210 3.49 18.46 -9.51
N VAL A 211 4.20 18.21 -10.60
CA VAL A 211 3.62 17.91 -11.90
C VAL A 211 4.27 16.66 -12.45
N LEU A 212 3.54 15.84 -13.16
CA LEU A 212 4.04 14.61 -13.75
C LEU A 212 3.45 14.35 -15.13
N VAL A 213 4.25 13.70 -15.95
CA VAL A 213 3.83 13.11 -17.21
C VAL A 213 4.31 11.66 -17.24
N ALA A 214 3.46 10.76 -17.71
CA ALA A 214 3.79 9.35 -17.73
C ALA A 214 3.05 8.60 -18.83
N ARG A 215 3.46 7.35 -19.06
CA ARG A 215 2.71 6.35 -19.81
C ARG A 215 2.55 5.09 -18.95
N MET A 216 1.34 4.56 -18.85
CA MET A 216 1.06 3.30 -18.18
C MET A 216 -0.13 2.57 -18.85
N ALA A 217 -0.01 1.28 -19.05
CA ALA A 217 -1.11 0.39 -19.45
C ALA A 217 -1.98 0.92 -20.61
N GLY A 218 -1.36 1.51 -21.65
CA GLY A 218 -2.09 2.06 -22.80
C GLY A 218 -2.65 3.47 -22.62
N TYR A 219 -2.27 4.18 -21.56
CA TYR A 219 -2.68 5.57 -21.29
C TYR A 219 -1.47 6.51 -21.22
N TYR A 220 -1.62 7.72 -21.76
CA TYR A 220 -0.78 8.85 -21.39
C TYR A 220 -1.35 9.52 -20.15
N VAL A 221 -0.51 9.83 -19.18
CA VAL A 221 -0.92 10.40 -17.91
C VAL A 221 -0.35 11.81 -17.78
N LEU A 222 -1.23 12.75 -17.45
CA LEU A 222 -0.85 14.09 -17.01
C LEU A 222 -1.39 14.24 -15.59
N GLY A 223 -0.51 14.48 -14.63
CA GLY A 223 -0.89 14.61 -13.23
C GLY A 223 -0.26 15.80 -12.55
N GLY A 224 -0.85 16.16 -11.43
CA GLY A 224 -0.35 17.22 -10.57
C GLY A 224 -0.90 17.09 -9.16
N GLY A 225 -0.27 17.81 -8.23
CA GLY A 225 -0.71 17.80 -6.85
C GLY A 225 -0.08 18.94 -6.07
N LEU A 226 -0.73 19.28 -4.99
CA LEU A 226 -0.24 20.29 -4.05
C LEU A 226 -0.50 19.86 -2.60
N SER A 227 0.36 20.30 -1.70
CA SER A 227 0.17 20.21 -0.26
C SER A 227 0.60 21.52 0.39
N SER A 228 -0.28 22.12 1.16
CA SER A 228 -0.05 23.42 1.79
C SER A 228 -0.75 23.50 3.13
N GLU A 229 -0.31 24.43 3.97
CA GLU A 229 -0.96 24.77 5.22
C GLU A 229 -1.88 25.99 5.00
N LEU A 230 -3.13 25.85 5.41
CA LEU A 230 -4.10 26.95 5.45
C LEU A 230 -4.60 27.14 6.90
N GLY A 231 -4.00 28.08 7.62
CA GLY A 231 -4.25 28.27 9.04
C GLY A 231 -3.77 27.04 9.85
N GLN A 232 -4.70 26.31 10.44
CA GLN A 232 -4.41 25.12 11.24
C GLN A 232 -4.69 23.81 10.47
N PHE A 233 -5.05 23.90 9.21
CA PHE A 233 -5.33 22.76 8.35
C PHE A 233 -4.18 22.51 7.39
N ALA A 234 -3.75 21.27 7.27
CA ALA A 234 -2.97 20.83 6.11
C ALA A 234 -3.94 20.39 5.02
N ILE A 235 -3.83 21.00 3.85
CA ILE A 235 -4.70 20.72 2.68
C ILE A 235 -3.86 20.07 1.60
N ARG A 236 -4.36 18.96 1.04
CA ARG A 236 -3.72 18.24 -0.07
C ARG A 236 -4.72 18.03 -1.19
N SER A 237 -4.23 18.08 -2.40
CA SER A 237 -5.03 17.79 -3.59
C SER A 237 -4.16 17.12 -4.64
N GLU A 238 -4.74 16.15 -5.32
CA GLU A 238 -4.14 15.53 -6.50
C GLU A 238 -5.13 15.47 -7.64
N VAL A 239 -4.61 15.51 -8.85
CA VAL A 239 -5.37 15.27 -10.07
C VAL A 239 -4.52 14.46 -11.03
N SER A 240 -5.12 13.45 -11.68
CA SER A 240 -4.53 12.70 -12.79
C SER A 240 -5.54 12.55 -13.92
N TYR A 241 -5.12 12.93 -15.13
CA TYR A 241 -5.85 12.66 -16.35
C TYR A 241 -5.15 11.57 -17.14
N PHE A 242 -5.86 10.48 -17.34
CA PHE A 242 -5.44 9.30 -18.10
C PHE A 242 -6.06 9.38 -19.48
N ASN A 243 -5.27 9.73 -20.48
CA ASN A 243 -5.72 9.83 -21.86
C ASN A 243 -5.53 8.49 -22.58
N ALA A 244 -6.62 7.86 -22.99
CA ALA A 244 -6.60 6.58 -23.67
C ALA A 244 -5.90 6.68 -25.03
N GLN A 245 -4.99 5.75 -25.33
CA GLN A 245 -4.31 5.68 -26.62
C GLN A 245 -5.18 5.01 -27.69
N LYS A 246 -6.09 4.13 -27.28
CA LYS A 246 -7.00 3.42 -28.18
C LYS A 246 -8.38 4.04 -28.14
N SER A 247 -9.00 4.22 -29.30
CA SER A 247 -10.36 4.78 -29.42
C SER A 247 -11.45 3.92 -28.77
N SER A 248 -11.16 2.64 -28.51
CA SER A 248 -12.06 1.72 -27.78
C SER A 248 -12.06 1.92 -26.28
N GLU A 249 -11.08 2.63 -25.74
CA GLU A 249 -10.92 2.88 -24.31
C GLU A 249 -11.37 4.31 -23.97
N LYS A 250 -11.84 4.53 -22.75
CA LYS A 250 -12.27 5.87 -22.29
C LYS A 250 -11.15 6.53 -21.50
N SER A 251 -10.95 7.80 -21.74
CA SER A 251 -10.09 8.64 -20.90
C SER A 251 -10.73 8.84 -19.52
N VAL A 252 -9.88 8.92 -18.50
CA VAL A 252 -10.29 8.95 -17.10
C VAL A 252 -9.70 10.15 -16.39
N LEU A 253 -10.52 10.87 -15.65
CA LEU A 253 -10.09 11.93 -14.73
C LEU A 253 -10.33 11.46 -13.30
N VAL A 254 -9.29 11.48 -12.48
CA VAL A 254 -9.36 11.22 -11.06
C VAL A 254 -8.81 12.43 -10.31
N ALA A 255 -9.54 12.90 -9.33
CA ALA A 255 -9.15 14.04 -8.50
C ALA A 255 -9.44 13.77 -7.03
N THR A 256 -8.57 14.23 -6.14
CA THR A 256 -8.72 14.13 -4.71
C THR A 256 -8.49 15.47 -4.03
N LEU A 257 -9.14 15.63 -2.89
CA LEU A 257 -8.94 16.75 -1.98
C LEU A 257 -9.04 16.22 -0.56
N SER A 258 -8.06 16.54 0.27
CA SER A 258 -8.09 16.23 1.69
C SER A 258 -7.67 17.40 2.55
N ALA A 259 -8.19 17.39 3.77
CA ALA A 259 -7.79 18.32 4.82
C ALA A 259 -7.59 17.55 6.12
N ASP A 260 -6.55 17.87 6.86
CA ASP A 260 -6.29 17.31 8.16
C ASP A 260 -5.87 18.39 9.16
N ARG A 261 -6.12 18.09 10.44
CA ARG A 261 -5.79 18.98 11.53
C ARG A 261 -5.53 18.22 12.83
N SER A 262 -4.51 18.63 13.57
CA SER A 262 -4.35 18.24 14.96
C SER A 262 -5.32 19.03 15.85
N MET A 263 -6.06 18.32 16.70
CA MET A 263 -6.98 18.90 17.68
C MET A 263 -6.41 18.70 19.09
N GLY A 264 -5.93 19.77 19.68
CA GLY A 264 -5.14 19.69 20.91
C GLY A 264 -3.82 18.95 20.68
N SER A 265 -3.30 18.32 21.74
CA SER A 265 -2.03 17.57 21.71
C SER A 265 -2.18 16.11 21.26
N ASN A 266 -3.38 15.56 21.29
CA ASN A 266 -3.58 14.11 21.29
C ASN A 266 -4.51 13.59 20.20
N SER A 267 -5.22 14.46 19.49
CA SER A 267 -6.19 14.04 18.49
C SER A 267 -5.84 14.55 17.10
N PHE A 268 -6.15 13.77 16.08
CA PHE A 268 -5.93 14.10 14.69
C PHE A 268 -7.18 13.76 13.88
N VAL A 269 -7.67 14.71 13.12
CA VAL A 269 -8.88 14.57 12.30
C VAL A 269 -8.52 14.75 10.83
N GLN A 270 -9.10 13.91 9.99
CA GLN A 270 -8.91 13.91 8.54
C GLN A 270 -10.24 13.91 7.83
N LEU A 271 -10.34 14.66 6.74
CA LEU A 271 -11.45 14.63 5.79
C LEU A 271 -10.89 14.45 4.39
N GLY A 272 -11.59 13.74 3.54
CA GLY A 272 -11.17 13.51 2.17
C GLY A 272 -12.35 13.37 1.21
N ALA A 273 -12.13 13.72 -0.03
CA ALA A 273 -13.06 13.52 -1.13
C ALA A 273 -12.30 12.99 -2.35
N LEU A 274 -12.91 12.04 -3.04
CA LEU A 274 -12.45 11.48 -4.31
C LEU A 274 -13.51 11.72 -5.37
N TYR A 275 -13.09 12.18 -6.53
CA TYR A 275 -13.86 12.17 -7.77
C TYR A 275 -13.19 11.27 -8.80
N ASN A 276 -13.95 10.37 -9.41
CA ASN A 276 -13.50 9.48 -10.47
C ASN A 276 -14.49 9.50 -11.64
N SER A 277 -14.07 10.01 -12.78
CA SER A 277 -14.94 10.09 -13.96
C SER A 277 -15.35 8.73 -14.51
N PHE A 278 -14.53 7.69 -14.27
CA PHE A 278 -14.79 6.29 -14.67
C PHE A 278 -15.72 5.56 -13.68
N GLY A 279 -15.87 6.10 -12.48
CA GLY A 279 -16.74 5.54 -11.46
C GLY A 279 -18.20 5.53 -11.89
N SER A 280 -18.95 4.54 -11.45
CA SER A 280 -20.40 4.43 -11.73
C SER A 280 -21.22 5.21 -10.70
N ARG A 281 -22.49 5.48 -11.07
CA ARG A 281 -23.52 5.94 -10.15
C ARG A 281 -24.54 4.81 -10.05
N GLY A 282 -24.53 4.04 -8.98
CA GLY A 282 -25.49 2.94 -8.79
C GLY A 282 -24.80 1.58 -8.73
N SER A 283 -25.46 0.54 -9.27
CA SER A 283 -25.05 -0.86 -9.10
C SER A 283 -23.60 -1.13 -9.49
N HIS A 284 -22.87 -1.75 -8.60
CA HIS A 284 -21.54 -2.25 -8.78
C HIS A 284 -21.54 -3.78 -8.86
N GLU A 285 -20.54 -4.34 -9.54
CA GLU A 285 -20.26 -5.77 -9.42
C GLU A 285 -19.99 -6.10 -7.94
N PRO A 286 -20.47 -7.25 -7.43
CA PRO A 286 -20.25 -7.62 -6.03
C PRO A 286 -18.79 -7.51 -5.62
N LEU A 287 -18.55 -6.96 -4.44
CA LEU A 287 -17.20 -6.89 -3.88
C LEU A 287 -16.70 -8.30 -3.61
N SER A 288 -15.60 -8.69 -4.25
CA SER A 288 -14.84 -9.86 -3.84
C SER A 288 -13.87 -9.44 -2.74
N LEU A 289 -14.12 -9.85 -1.51
CA LEU A 289 -13.17 -9.67 -0.39
C LEU A 289 -11.93 -10.57 -0.54
N ILE A 290 -12.00 -11.51 -1.45
CA ILE A 290 -11.06 -12.61 -1.62
C ILE A 290 -10.05 -12.33 -2.72
N GLU A 291 -10.45 -11.63 -3.78
CA GLU A 291 -9.53 -11.21 -4.82
C GLU A 291 -9.01 -9.81 -4.52
N PRO A 292 -7.74 -9.68 -4.11
CA PRO A 292 -7.09 -8.38 -4.14
C PRO A 292 -7.00 -7.95 -5.60
N ARG A 293 -8.02 -7.25 -6.09
CA ARG A 293 -7.94 -6.63 -7.42
C ARG A 293 -6.71 -5.75 -7.42
N ALA A 294 -5.85 -5.95 -8.42
CA ALA A 294 -4.75 -5.05 -8.65
C ALA A 294 -5.31 -3.62 -8.67
N GLN A 295 -4.96 -2.85 -7.67
CA GLN A 295 -5.42 -1.48 -7.55
C GLN A 295 -4.87 -0.69 -8.73
N SER A 296 -5.74 0.04 -9.39
CA SER A 296 -5.37 0.94 -10.48
C SER A 296 -5.56 2.39 -10.03
N PRO A 297 -4.64 3.29 -10.33
CA PRO A 297 -4.83 4.71 -10.03
C PRO A 297 -6.00 5.33 -10.77
N MET A 298 -6.49 4.66 -11.83
CA MET A 298 -7.71 5.02 -12.55
C MET A 298 -8.98 4.56 -11.83
N MET A 299 -8.89 3.64 -10.87
CA MET A 299 -10.03 3.10 -10.15
C MET A 299 -9.68 2.91 -8.65
N LEU A 300 -9.48 4.04 -7.97
CA LEU A 300 -9.24 4.07 -6.52
C LEU A 300 -10.51 3.79 -5.72
N SER A 301 -11.67 3.89 -6.35
CA SER A 301 -13.00 3.58 -5.87
C SER A 301 -13.87 3.18 -7.06
N ARG A 302 -14.89 2.37 -6.86
CA ARG A 302 -15.86 1.98 -7.90
C ARG A 302 -16.92 3.07 -8.10
N GLY A 303 -17.22 3.84 -7.06
CA GLY A 303 -18.10 4.98 -7.10
C GLY A 303 -17.49 6.20 -7.79
N LYS A 304 -18.36 7.06 -8.32
CA LYS A 304 -17.95 8.31 -8.96
C LYS A 304 -17.44 9.34 -7.98
N VAL A 305 -18.02 9.37 -6.79
CA VAL A 305 -17.63 10.23 -5.67
C VAL A 305 -17.53 9.38 -4.41
N ASN A 306 -16.47 9.54 -3.65
CA ASN A 306 -16.36 8.97 -2.32
C ASN A 306 -15.89 10.02 -1.33
N LEU A 307 -16.40 9.94 -0.12
CA LEU A 307 -16.05 10.79 1.00
C LEU A 307 -15.34 9.96 2.08
N PHE A 308 -14.41 10.57 2.76
CA PHE A 308 -13.66 9.97 3.87
C PHE A 308 -13.71 10.90 5.08
N ALA A 309 -13.90 10.32 6.25
CA ALA A 309 -13.69 10.99 7.52
C ALA A 309 -12.90 10.05 8.44
N GLY A 310 -11.86 10.57 9.08
CA GLY A 310 -11.01 9.81 9.98
C GLY A 310 -10.70 10.61 11.24
N VAL A 311 -10.63 9.92 12.37
CA VAL A 311 -10.17 10.46 13.63
C VAL A 311 -9.32 9.42 14.35
N ASN A 312 -8.21 9.85 14.91
CA ASN A 312 -7.47 9.09 15.91
C ASN A 312 -7.14 9.98 17.10
N SER A 313 -6.98 9.36 18.27
CA SER A 313 -6.65 10.08 19.50
C SER A 313 -5.75 9.22 20.37
N THR A 314 -4.72 9.82 20.95
CA THR A 314 -3.89 9.14 21.94
C THR A 314 -4.49 9.37 23.34
N VAL A 315 -4.99 8.29 23.94
CA VAL A 315 -5.58 8.31 25.29
C VAL A 315 -4.63 7.60 26.24
N ALA A 316 -4.33 8.24 27.37
CA ALA A 316 -3.43 7.70 28.41
C ALA A 316 -2.08 7.19 27.86
N THR A 317 -1.51 7.83 26.85
CA THR A 317 -0.22 7.58 26.19
C THR A 317 -0.06 6.21 25.53
N LEU A 318 -0.80 5.20 25.96
CA LEU A 318 -0.66 3.79 25.49
C LEU A 318 -1.79 3.34 24.55
N PHE A 319 -2.95 4.01 24.61
CA PHE A 319 -4.13 3.65 23.81
C PHE A 319 -4.35 4.64 22.68
N ILE A 320 -4.51 4.11 21.48
CA ILE A 320 -4.81 4.90 20.29
C ILE A 320 -6.11 4.37 19.66
N PRO A 321 -7.28 4.81 20.13
CA PRO A 321 -8.53 4.57 19.41
C PRO A 321 -8.52 5.37 18.10
N SER A 322 -9.05 4.76 17.06
CA SER A 322 -9.25 5.40 15.76
C SER A 322 -10.57 4.96 15.13
N LEU A 323 -11.13 5.83 14.31
CA LEU A 323 -12.30 5.54 13.51
C LEU A 323 -12.11 6.14 12.13
N ALA A 324 -12.27 5.32 11.10
CA ALA A 324 -12.32 5.78 9.72
C ALA A 324 -13.66 5.39 9.10
N ILE A 325 -14.21 6.28 8.29
CA ILE A 325 -15.49 6.08 7.59
C ILE A 325 -15.29 6.49 6.13
N LEU A 326 -15.66 5.58 5.22
CA LEU A 326 -15.77 5.85 3.80
C LEU A 326 -17.24 5.78 3.43
N VAL A 327 -17.71 6.75 2.63
CA VAL A 327 -19.11 6.83 2.20
C VAL A 327 -19.18 7.12 0.72
N ASN A 328 -20.01 6.37 0.00
CA ASN A 328 -20.44 6.73 -1.35
C ASN A 328 -21.75 7.49 -1.27
N PRO A 329 -21.81 8.81 -1.55
CA PRO A 329 -23.05 9.59 -1.44
C PRO A 329 -24.06 9.28 -2.54
N ALA A 330 -23.72 8.48 -3.57
CA ALA A 330 -24.65 8.14 -4.63
C ALA A 330 -25.61 6.99 -4.25
N ASP A 331 -25.15 6.07 -3.41
CA ASP A 331 -25.90 4.92 -2.90
C ASP A 331 -26.02 4.89 -1.37
N TRP A 332 -25.37 5.82 -0.68
CA TRP A 332 -25.32 5.95 0.78
C TRP A 332 -24.74 4.73 1.50
N SER A 333 -24.00 3.90 0.77
CA SER A 333 -23.25 2.82 1.38
C SER A 333 -22.01 3.35 2.11
N ALA A 334 -21.58 2.59 3.12
CA ALA A 334 -20.46 3.00 3.96
C ALA A 334 -19.58 1.81 4.38
N ALA A 335 -18.27 2.05 4.49
CA ALA A 335 -17.34 1.21 5.21
C ALA A 335 -16.89 1.95 6.48
N VAL A 336 -17.07 1.32 7.64
CA VAL A 336 -16.71 1.86 8.95
C VAL A 336 -15.62 1.01 9.57
N ILE A 337 -14.50 1.63 9.91
CA ILE A 337 -13.29 0.96 10.37
C ILE A 337 -12.91 1.49 11.76
N PRO A 338 -13.50 0.96 12.84
CA PRO A 338 -13.05 1.21 14.19
C PRO A 338 -11.75 0.43 14.46
N SER A 339 -10.81 1.05 15.15
CA SER A 339 -9.58 0.39 15.59
C SER A 339 -9.15 0.88 16.96
N LEU A 340 -8.55 -0.01 17.73
CA LEU A 340 -7.91 0.28 19.01
C LEU A 340 -6.52 -0.33 19.00
N SER A 341 -5.50 0.50 19.15
CA SER A 341 -4.11 0.06 19.32
C SER A 341 -3.66 0.31 20.74
N TYR A 342 -2.92 -0.63 21.32
CA TYR A 342 -2.36 -0.58 22.66
C TYR A 342 -0.88 -0.92 22.63
N SER A 343 -0.03 -0.02 23.07
CA SER A 343 1.41 -0.24 23.26
C SER A 343 1.64 -0.90 24.61
N ALA A 344 1.76 -2.23 24.61
CA ALA A 344 1.96 -3.00 25.84
C ALA A 344 3.40 -2.84 26.39
N SER A 345 4.37 -2.60 25.51
CA SER A 345 5.75 -2.17 25.80
C SER A 345 6.30 -1.39 24.62
N ASP A 346 7.54 -0.92 24.71
CA ASP A 346 8.23 -0.20 23.63
C ASP A 346 8.28 -1.01 22.32
N ASN A 347 8.31 -2.32 22.42
CA ASN A 347 8.46 -3.23 21.28
C ASN A 347 7.21 -4.06 21.00
N LEU A 348 6.18 -4.05 21.86
CA LEU A 348 5.00 -4.90 21.74
C LEU A 348 3.72 -4.08 21.58
N THR A 349 3.05 -4.26 20.45
CA THR A 349 1.78 -3.61 20.13
C THR A 349 0.68 -4.65 19.97
N LEU A 350 -0.46 -4.40 20.59
CA LEU A 350 -1.71 -5.13 20.38
C LEU A 350 -2.67 -4.22 19.61
N ALA A 351 -3.42 -4.76 18.66
CA ALA A 351 -4.45 -3.98 17.99
C ALA A 351 -5.70 -4.82 17.68
N LEU A 352 -6.86 -4.20 17.82
CA LEU A 352 -8.14 -4.75 17.39
C LEU A 352 -8.73 -3.79 16.36
N THR A 353 -9.08 -4.31 15.18
CA THR A 353 -9.66 -3.51 14.10
C THR A 353 -10.89 -4.21 13.55
N GLY A 354 -11.99 -3.49 13.42
CA GLY A 354 -13.18 -3.93 12.71
C GLY A 354 -13.24 -3.32 11.31
N MET A 355 -13.90 -4.01 10.38
CA MET A 355 -14.29 -3.48 9.09
C MET A 355 -15.76 -3.84 8.86
N LEU A 356 -16.63 -2.85 8.98
CA LEU A 356 -18.07 -2.99 8.97
C LEU A 356 -18.60 -2.35 7.67
N PHE A 357 -19.43 -3.09 6.94
CA PHE A 357 -20.00 -2.62 5.69
C PHE A 357 -21.50 -2.41 5.85
N ALA A 358 -22.01 -1.29 5.31
CA ALA A 358 -23.41 -0.92 5.33
C ALA A 358 -23.84 -0.48 3.93
N GLY A 359 -24.53 -1.38 3.22
CA GLY A 359 -25.03 -1.15 1.87
C GLY A 359 -25.73 -2.40 1.34
N ASN A 360 -26.43 -2.28 0.22
CA ASN A 360 -27.01 -3.40 -0.49
C ASN A 360 -25.94 -4.15 -1.31
N ARG A 361 -26.24 -5.33 -1.84
CA ARG A 361 -25.29 -6.18 -2.57
C ARG A 361 -24.63 -5.51 -3.78
N THR A 362 -25.30 -4.55 -4.39
CA THR A 362 -24.85 -3.83 -5.59
C THR A 362 -24.29 -2.46 -5.29
N ASP A 363 -24.20 -2.04 -4.03
CA ASP A 363 -23.66 -0.77 -3.62
C ASP A 363 -22.12 -0.79 -3.60
N GLU A 364 -21.48 0.37 -3.42
CA GLU A 364 -20.02 0.49 -3.34
C GLU A 364 -19.44 -0.34 -2.18
N TYR A 365 -20.06 -0.23 -1.00
CA TYR A 365 -19.70 -0.93 0.24
C TYR A 365 -20.77 -1.92 0.65
N PRO A 366 -20.91 -3.07 -0.07
CA PRO A 366 -22.01 -3.98 0.15
C PRO A 366 -21.85 -4.71 1.48
N ASN A 367 -22.94 -4.85 2.22
CA ASN A 367 -22.97 -5.70 3.41
C ASN A 367 -22.99 -7.19 3.01
N ILE A 368 -21.82 -7.75 2.71
CA ILE A 368 -21.63 -9.18 2.45
C ILE A 368 -21.06 -9.91 3.67
N GLY A 369 -20.77 -9.19 4.74
CA GLY A 369 -20.22 -9.67 5.99
C GLY A 369 -19.37 -8.60 6.68
N GLN A 370 -18.89 -8.92 7.87
CA GLN A 370 -18.08 -8.05 8.70
C GLN A 370 -16.74 -8.72 8.98
N LEU A 371 -15.68 -7.92 9.08
CA LEU A 371 -14.33 -8.41 9.36
C LEU A 371 -13.86 -7.88 10.72
N ALA A 372 -13.18 -8.72 11.47
CA ALA A 372 -12.47 -8.33 12.67
C ALA A 372 -11.03 -8.86 12.61
N TYR A 373 -10.08 -8.04 12.99
CA TYR A 373 -8.67 -8.35 13.01
C TYR A 373 -8.12 -8.14 14.42
N PHE A 374 -7.50 -9.18 14.98
CA PHE A 374 -6.72 -9.06 16.20
C PHE A 374 -5.24 -9.27 15.87
N LYS A 375 -4.43 -8.27 16.17
CA LYS A 375 -3.00 -8.25 15.87
C LYS A 375 -2.17 -8.18 17.15
N VAL A 376 -1.14 -9.02 17.21
CA VAL A 376 -0.03 -8.92 18.16
C VAL A 376 1.24 -8.72 17.36
N GLN A 377 1.99 -7.66 17.59
CA GLN A 377 3.21 -7.36 16.85
C GLN A 377 4.35 -7.02 17.81
N TRP A 378 5.45 -7.72 17.64
CA TRP A 378 6.72 -7.47 18.35
C TRP A 378 7.77 -6.99 17.35
N ASN A 379 8.38 -5.83 17.63
CA ASN A 379 9.43 -5.21 16.81
C ASN A 379 10.80 -5.42 17.46
N PHE A 380 11.83 -5.57 16.64
CA PHE A 380 13.23 -5.73 17.10
C PHE A 380 14.23 -5.05 16.18
#